data_228118de79c32fdb942f65f8a7f6dd33
#
_entry.id   228118de79c32fdb942f65f8a7f6dd33
#
_cell.length_a   1.000
_cell.length_b   1.000
_cell.length_c   1.000
_cell.angle_alpha   90.00
_cell.angle_beta   90.00
_cell.angle_gamma   90.00
#
_symmetry.space_group_name_H-M   'P 1'
#
loop_
_entity.id
_entity.type
_entity.pdbx_description
1 polymer ?
#
loop_
_entity_poly.entity_id
_entity_poly.type
_entity_poly.pdbx_seq_one_letter_code
_entity_poly.pdbx_strand_id
1 'polypeptide(L)'
;MTSNSGISEVVLLSDIPEKHPGKAAIEDRLHAAVRRVPGPWRVEVLQVASGSWWLVCFERPTDGFRSTILLSPWEHDLEHISRDVGELLARA
;
A
#
# COMPACT_ATOMS: atom_id res chain seq x y z
N MET A 1 -14.01 -24.54 3.97
CA MET A 1 -13.57 -23.90 3.76
C MET A 1 -12.46 -23.45 4.30
N THR A 2 -11.62 -23.20 3.97
CA THR A 2 -10.57 -22.87 4.54
C THR A 2 -10.37 -21.57 4.78
N SER A 3 -10.03 -21.14 5.81
CA SER A 3 -9.78 -19.84 6.08
C SER A 3 -8.41 -19.50 5.83
N ASN A 4 -8.16 -18.31 5.48
CA ASN A 4 -6.86 -17.79 5.30
C ASN A 4 -6.43 -17.12 6.55
N SER A 5 -6.43 -17.79 7.65
CA SER A 5 -6.17 -17.17 8.91
C SER A 5 -5.00 -16.28 8.87
N GLY A 6 -5.14 -15.05 9.29
CA GLY A 6 -4.09 -14.09 9.40
C GLY A 6 -3.66 -13.45 8.11
N ILE A 7 -4.26 -13.81 6.99
CA ILE A 7 -3.90 -13.23 5.71
C ILE A 7 -5.14 -12.61 5.08
N SER A 8 -5.05 -11.34 4.78
CA SER A 8 -6.15 -10.64 4.15
C SER A 8 -5.99 -10.61 2.64
N GLU A 9 -7.11 -10.54 1.95
CA GLU A 9 -7.11 -10.38 0.52
C GLU A 9 -6.76 -8.93 0.21
N VAL A 10 -5.86 -8.72 -0.72
CA VAL A 10 -5.41 -7.39 -1.11
C VAL A 10 -5.48 -7.24 -2.62
N VAL A 11 -6.20 -6.21 -3.08
CA VAL A 11 -6.22 -5.85 -4.48
C VAL A 11 -5.40 -4.57 -4.61
N LEU A 12 -4.31 -4.62 -5.36
CA LEU A 12 -3.44 -3.47 -5.53
C LEU A 12 -3.53 -2.99 -6.97
N LEU A 13 -3.93 -1.75 -7.14
CA LEU A 13 -4.05 -1.10 -8.43
C LEU A 13 -3.04 0.02 -8.52
N SER A 14 -2.28 0.09 -9.61
CA SER A 14 -1.21 1.06 -9.72
C SER A 14 -1.14 1.64 -11.11
N ASP A 15 -0.94 2.95 -11.22
CA ASP A 15 -0.70 3.58 -12.51
C ASP A 15 0.78 3.92 -12.70
N ILE A 16 1.64 3.40 -11.83
CA ILE A 16 3.07 3.63 -11.95
C ILE A 16 3.59 2.87 -13.17
N PRO A 17 4.38 3.52 -14.02
CA PRO A 17 4.91 2.84 -15.22
C PRO A 17 5.75 1.62 -14.85
N GLU A 18 5.61 0.56 -15.65
CA GLU A 18 6.33 -0.67 -15.40
C GLU A 18 7.84 -0.48 -15.33
N LYS A 19 8.36 0.46 -16.09
CA LYS A 19 9.81 0.68 -16.13
C LYS A 19 10.33 1.52 -14.96
N HIS A 20 9.48 1.98 -14.06
CA HIS A 20 9.95 2.74 -12.91
C HIS A 20 10.79 1.82 -12.02
N PRO A 21 12.02 2.20 -11.68
CA PRO A 21 12.95 1.28 -11.01
C PRO A 21 12.50 0.82 -9.62
N GLY A 22 11.70 1.62 -8.94
CA GLY A 22 11.24 1.25 -7.62
C GLY A 22 9.88 0.58 -7.55
N LYS A 23 9.22 0.43 -8.71
CA LYS A 23 7.83 -0.02 -8.72
C LYS A 23 7.62 -1.37 -8.05
N ALA A 24 8.32 -2.37 -8.51
CA ALA A 24 8.10 -3.73 -8.00
C ALA A 24 8.40 -3.84 -6.51
N ALA A 25 9.52 -3.29 -6.08
CA ALA A 25 9.92 -3.40 -4.69
C ALA A 25 8.96 -2.66 -3.75
N ILE A 26 8.53 -1.46 -4.14
CA ILE A 26 7.63 -0.68 -3.30
C ILE A 26 6.25 -1.31 -3.26
N GLU A 27 5.73 -1.77 -4.40
CA GLU A 27 4.43 -2.41 -4.44
C GLU A 27 4.41 -3.70 -3.64
N ASP A 28 5.48 -4.50 -3.71
CA ASP A 28 5.59 -5.70 -2.91
C ASP A 28 5.58 -5.38 -1.42
N ARG A 29 6.26 -4.31 -1.04
CA ARG A 29 6.34 -3.93 0.36
C ARG A 29 4.99 -3.43 0.87
N LEU A 30 4.27 -2.67 0.05
CA LEU A 30 2.93 -2.20 0.39
C LEU A 30 1.98 -3.39 0.56
N HIS A 31 2.03 -4.32 -0.37
CA HIS A 31 1.18 -5.51 -0.32
C HIS A 31 1.46 -6.32 0.95
N ALA A 32 2.73 -6.52 1.27
CA ALA A 32 3.11 -7.32 2.43
C ALA A 32 2.66 -6.65 3.74
N ALA A 33 2.75 -5.33 3.82
CA ALA A 33 2.34 -4.62 5.03
C ALA A 33 0.83 -4.66 5.21
N VAL A 34 0.08 -4.46 4.12
CA VAL A 34 -1.37 -4.38 4.18
C VAL A 34 -2.01 -5.74 4.49
N ARG A 35 -1.47 -6.82 3.91
CA ARG A 35 -2.07 -8.13 4.10
C ARG A 35 -2.01 -8.64 5.53
N ARG A 36 -1.24 -7.99 6.38
CA ARG A 36 -1.14 -8.38 7.78
C ARG A 36 -2.26 -7.80 8.64
N VAL A 37 -3.00 -6.86 8.07
CA VAL A 37 -4.09 -6.21 8.82
C VAL A 37 -5.41 -6.79 8.31
N PRO A 38 -6.35 -7.11 9.20
CA PRO A 38 -7.63 -7.68 8.75
C PRO A 38 -8.30 -6.82 7.70
N GLY A 39 -8.69 -7.44 6.58
CA GLY A 39 -9.28 -6.77 5.44
C GLY A 39 -10.59 -7.38 5.06
N PRO A 40 -10.92 -7.44 3.77
CA PRO A 40 -10.07 -7.24 2.60
C PRO A 40 -9.69 -5.79 2.36
N TRP A 41 -8.64 -5.59 1.58
CA TRP A 41 -8.10 -4.26 1.33
C TRP A 41 -8.04 -3.94 -0.16
N ARG A 42 -8.25 -2.67 -0.47
CA ARG A 42 -8.04 -2.15 -1.81
C ARG A 42 -6.99 -1.05 -1.68
N VAL A 43 -5.91 -1.16 -2.44
CA VAL A 43 -4.81 -0.21 -2.40
C VAL A 43 -4.62 0.37 -3.79
N GLU A 44 -4.64 1.70 -3.89
CA GLU A 44 -4.38 2.37 -5.16
C GLU A 44 -3.12 3.18 -5.05
N VAL A 45 -2.23 3.06 -6.04
CA VAL A 45 -0.97 3.79 -6.09
C VAL A 45 -0.99 4.69 -7.31
N LEU A 46 -0.91 6.00 -7.10
CA LEU A 46 -1.02 6.99 -8.15
C LEU A 46 0.19 7.90 -8.17
N GLN A 47 0.65 8.27 -9.37
CA GLN A 47 1.71 9.25 -9.48
C GLN A 47 1.13 10.65 -9.37
N VAL A 48 1.81 11.52 -8.65
CA VAL A 48 1.43 12.93 -8.55
C VAL A 48 2.67 13.79 -8.70
N ALA A 49 2.48 15.07 -8.98
CA ALA A 49 3.57 16.05 -9.08
C ALA A 49 4.68 15.59 -10.01
N SER A 50 4.34 15.35 -11.26
CA SER A 50 5.29 14.96 -12.30
C SER A 50 5.99 13.63 -12.02
N GLY A 51 5.38 12.79 -11.22
CA GLY A 51 5.93 11.49 -10.90
C GLY A 51 6.93 11.48 -9.77
N SER A 52 7.15 12.64 -9.14
CA SER A 52 8.11 12.71 -8.03
C SER A 52 7.54 12.12 -6.74
N TRP A 53 6.23 12.05 -6.63
CA TRP A 53 5.56 11.52 -5.44
C TRP A 53 4.53 10.50 -5.85
N TRP A 54 4.30 9.55 -4.96
CA TRP A 54 3.25 8.56 -5.14
C TRP A 54 2.22 8.74 -4.04
N LEU A 55 0.95 8.86 -4.43
CA LEU A 55 -0.14 8.89 -3.48
C LEU A 55 -0.67 7.48 -3.34
N VAL A 56 -0.65 6.94 -2.13
CA VAL A 56 -1.12 5.58 -1.88
C VAL A 56 -2.38 5.68 -1.04
N CYS A 57 -3.48 5.14 -1.57
CA CYS A 57 -4.77 5.16 -0.89
C CYS A 57 -5.12 3.77 -0.42
N PHE A 58 -5.47 3.64 0.85
CA PHE A 58 -5.86 2.37 1.45
C PHE A 58 -7.34 2.41 1.78
N GLU A 59 -8.07 1.40 1.36
CA GLU A 59 -9.50 1.33 1.65
C GLU A 59 -9.87 -0.08 2.10
N ARG A 60 -10.63 -0.18 3.18
CA ARG A 60 -11.20 -1.44 3.62
C ARG A 60 -12.71 -1.34 3.42
N PRO A 61 -13.24 -1.94 2.35
CA PRO A 61 -14.66 -1.76 2.00
C PRO A 61 -15.65 -2.25 3.04
N THR A 62 -15.22 -3.20 3.86
CA THR A 62 -16.14 -3.82 4.81
C THR A 62 -16.64 -2.85 5.88
N ASP A 63 -15.81 -1.86 6.27
CA ASP A 63 -16.23 -0.89 7.27
C ASP A 63 -16.02 0.56 6.82
N GLY A 64 -15.60 0.73 5.57
CA GLY A 64 -15.42 2.08 5.03
C GLY A 64 -14.16 2.79 5.47
N PHE A 65 -13.22 2.08 6.11
CA PHE A 65 -11.95 2.71 6.50
C PHE A 65 -11.21 3.21 5.26
N ARG A 66 -10.69 4.40 5.32
CA ARG A 66 -9.91 4.99 4.24
C ARG A 66 -8.79 5.83 4.80
N SER A 67 -7.63 5.73 4.18
CA SER A 67 -6.52 6.58 4.55
C SER A 67 -5.55 6.70 3.39
N THR A 68 -4.73 7.74 3.39
CA THR A 68 -3.76 7.96 2.33
C THR A 68 -2.42 8.32 2.90
N ILE A 69 -1.37 8.08 2.11
CA ILE A 69 -0.03 8.45 2.48
C ILE A 69 0.69 8.88 1.21
N LEU A 70 1.60 9.86 1.33
CA LEU A 70 2.44 10.27 0.22
C LEU A 70 3.82 9.66 0.41
N LEU A 71 4.33 9.04 -0.63
CA LEU A 71 5.65 8.45 -0.62
C LEU A 71 6.52 9.09 -1.67
N SER A 72 7.79 9.28 -1.35
CA SER A 72 8.78 9.68 -2.33
C SER A 72 9.67 8.47 -2.58
N PRO A 73 9.58 7.82 -3.74
CA PRO A 73 10.37 6.62 -3.99
C PRO A 73 11.88 6.90 -4.02
N TRP A 74 12.25 8.18 -4.11
CA TRP A 74 13.65 8.57 -4.15
C TRP A 74 14.22 8.87 -2.76
N GLU A 75 13.36 9.17 -1.79
CA GLU A 75 13.78 9.57 -0.45
C GLU A 75 13.44 8.56 0.64
N HIS A 76 12.44 7.73 0.40
CA HIS A 76 11.99 6.78 1.41
C HIS A 76 12.49 5.38 1.07
N ASP A 77 13.21 4.73 1.98
CA ASP A 77 13.62 3.35 1.75
C ASP A 77 12.47 2.39 2.11
N LEU A 78 12.66 1.12 1.81
CA LEU A 78 11.60 0.14 1.99
C LEU A 78 11.21 -0.08 3.45
N GLU A 79 12.18 0.02 4.35
CA GLU A 79 11.87 -0.15 5.76
C GLU A 79 11.06 1.01 6.30
N HIS A 80 11.40 2.23 5.86
CA HIS A 80 10.66 3.42 6.23
C HIS A 80 9.21 3.32 5.76
N ILE A 81 9.02 2.86 4.52
CA ILE A 81 7.69 2.69 3.95
C ILE A 81 6.90 1.66 4.75
N SER A 82 7.51 0.52 5.08
CA SER A 82 6.83 -0.52 5.86
C SER A 82 6.40 0.00 7.22
N ARG A 83 7.27 0.77 7.86
CA ARG A 83 6.96 1.29 9.19
C ARG A 83 5.82 2.30 9.13
N ASP A 84 5.87 3.21 8.17
CA ASP A 84 4.85 4.24 8.06
C ASP A 84 3.48 3.65 7.72
N VAL A 85 3.45 2.68 6.82
CA VAL A 85 2.21 2.01 6.46
C VAL A 85 1.69 1.21 7.66
N GLY A 86 2.58 0.53 8.37
CA GLY A 86 2.19 -0.23 9.55
C GLY A 86 1.57 0.66 10.62
N GLU A 87 2.16 1.82 10.85
CA GLU A 87 1.63 2.77 11.84
C GLU A 87 0.27 3.32 11.41
N LEU A 88 0.13 3.62 10.13
CA LEU A 88 -1.12 4.11 9.60
C LEU A 88 -2.23 3.08 9.77
N LEU A 89 -1.95 1.84 9.41
CA LEU A 89 -2.96 0.79 9.44
C LEU A 89 -3.23 0.27 10.84
N ALA A 90 -2.36 0.54 11.79
CA ALA A 90 -2.61 0.16 13.17
C ALA A 90 -3.82 0.88 13.76
N ARG A 91 -4.26 1.93 13.09
CA ARG A 91 -5.45 2.68 13.51
C ARG A 91 -6.72 2.15 12.86
N ALA A 92 -6.57 1.22 11.97
CA ALA A 92 -7.71 0.71 11.21
C ALA A 92 -8.64 -0.21 12.03
#